data_33384983ff81e46d468fb2a0891d8649
#
_entry.id   33384983ff81e46d468fb2a0891d8649
#
_cell.length_a   1.000
_cell.length_b   1.000
_cell.length_c   1.000
_cell.angle_alpha   90.00
_cell.angle_beta   90.00
_cell.angle_gamma   90.00
#
_symmetry.space_group_name_H-M   'P 1'
#
loop_
_entity.id
_entity.type
_entity.pdbx_description
1 polymer ?
#
loop_
_entity_poly.entity_id
_entity_poly.type
_entity_poly.pdbx_seq_one_letter_code
_entity_poly.pdbx_strand_id
1 'polypeptide(L)'
;MLRTLYNQIGRYRGAALATPLLTTAEVVVDVLIPYVTAQLIDRGLTGGDLQAVWRYGAGMLLLALLSLMLGVAAGWSSAYASTGFAANLRSAMYRRIQQFSFANIDRFSTSGLVTRMTTDVQSLQQAFQQIMRISVRAPLRLVLSVVMCMVIDPRLSLIFLVAMVLLGTALWCIISRVRRLFQQVFTRYDDLNRSVQENVRAIRVVKAFVREDYENDKFARAAEALARLYMRAESLMALNHPVMNLVMYGCIIALSWWGAHFVVDGTLTTGRLASLFTYVMSILQALMMLSMIFVMLTQSAASAARVCAILEEKPDITNPSTPVCDVPDGRLELCGVRFDYPSPETEATSQHTSKRSALYDVSFAVSSGETIGIIGGTGSGKSTLVSLICRLYDPREGVVMVGGRDVREYDLHALRTSVAVVLQQSTLFSGTVLENLRWGRPDATPEECRHACRLAQADDFVNEMPQGYDTYIEQGGANLSGGQRQRLCIARALLKQPRILLLDDSTSACDTATDARIQQAFREQLPGMTKLIIAQRISSVRHCDRILVMDNGVVTGFDTHERLLQSNALYQEIFALQHADEGDFDEAASQKGGVS
;
A
#
# COMPACT_ATOMS: atom_id res chain seq x y z
N MET A 1 13.94 3.99 -11.32
CA MET A 1 12.67 3.29 -11.65
C MET A 1 12.86 2.05 -12.53
N LEU A 2 13.23 2.13 -13.84
CA LEU A 2 13.35 0.93 -14.70
C LEU A 2 14.40 -0.06 -14.19
N ARG A 3 15.55 0.41 -13.73
CA ARG A 3 16.62 -0.43 -13.17
C ARG A 3 16.15 -1.14 -11.88
N THR A 4 15.40 -0.45 -11.05
CA THR A 4 14.84 -0.98 -9.79
C THR A 4 13.88 -2.11 -10.06
N LEU A 5 12.95 -1.91 -11.03
CA LEU A 5 12.00 -2.94 -11.45
C LEU A 5 12.69 -4.13 -12.15
N TYR A 6 13.66 -3.87 -13.03
CA TYR A 6 14.42 -4.92 -13.71
C TYR A 6 15.13 -5.86 -12.74
N ASN A 7 15.69 -5.33 -11.66
CA ASN A 7 16.34 -6.13 -10.64
C ASN A 7 15.39 -7.12 -9.94
N GLN A 8 14.08 -6.80 -9.89
CA GLN A 8 13.06 -7.67 -9.27
C GLN A 8 12.64 -8.85 -10.15
N ILE A 9 13.05 -8.90 -11.43
CA ILE A 9 12.82 -10.09 -12.26
C ILE A 9 13.57 -11.30 -11.67
N GLY A 10 14.76 -11.10 -11.12
CA GLY A 10 15.51 -12.13 -10.39
C GLY A 10 15.70 -13.43 -11.20
N ARG A 11 15.32 -14.56 -10.63
CA ARG A 11 15.43 -15.91 -11.25
C ARG A 11 14.56 -16.12 -12.49
N TYR A 12 13.59 -15.25 -12.74
CA TYR A 12 12.67 -15.36 -13.87
C TYR A 12 13.18 -14.70 -15.16
N ARG A 13 14.44 -14.21 -15.19
CA ARG A 13 15.07 -13.57 -16.36
C ARG A 13 15.08 -14.49 -17.59
N GLY A 14 15.32 -15.79 -17.39
CA GLY A 14 15.31 -16.77 -18.49
C GLY A 14 13.95 -16.82 -19.19
N ALA A 15 12.86 -16.94 -18.44
CA ALA A 15 11.51 -16.94 -18.99
C ALA A 15 11.14 -15.57 -19.60
N ALA A 16 11.54 -14.47 -18.97
CA ALA A 16 11.33 -13.12 -19.51
C ALA A 16 12.03 -12.89 -20.86
N LEU A 17 13.18 -13.49 -21.10
CA LEU A 17 13.89 -13.45 -22.40
C LEU A 17 13.35 -14.47 -23.40
N ALA A 18 12.92 -15.64 -22.93
CA ALA A 18 12.32 -16.66 -23.81
C ALA A 18 11.01 -16.19 -24.44
N THR A 19 10.19 -15.42 -23.71
CA THR A 19 8.90 -14.93 -24.23
C THR A 19 9.03 -14.11 -25.51
N PRO A 20 9.86 -13.05 -25.61
CA PRO A 20 10.08 -12.31 -26.84
C PRO A 20 10.59 -13.18 -27.99
N LEU A 21 11.49 -14.12 -27.71
CA LEU A 21 12.04 -15.02 -28.72
C LEU A 21 10.97 -15.96 -29.29
N LEU A 22 10.18 -16.59 -28.43
CA LEU A 22 9.06 -17.45 -28.83
C LEU A 22 7.99 -16.67 -29.59
N THR A 23 7.66 -15.46 -29.13
CA THR A 23 6.71 -14.57 -29.82
C THR A 23 7.24 -14.14 -31.19
N THR A 24 8.55 -13.90 -31.32
CA THR A 24 9.18 -13.61 -32.62
C THR A 24 9.04 -14.79 -33.57
N ALA A 25 9.35 -16.00 -33.12
CA ALA A 25 9.20 -17.22 -33.93
C ALA A 25 7.72 -17.46 -34.32
N GLU A 26 6.78 -17.27 -33.39
CA GLU A 26 5.32 -17.34 -33.64
C GLU A 26 4.91 -16.38 -34.76
N VAL A 27 5.30 -15.10 -34.68
CA VAL A 27 4.94 -14.08 -35.68
C VAL A 27 5.53 -14.38 -37.04
N VAL A 28 6.77 -14.88 -37.11
CA VAL A 28 7.40 -15.29 -38.39
C VAL A 28 6.57 -16.41 -39.05
N VAL A 29 6.18 -17.41 -38.27
CA VAL A 29 5.35 -18.54 -38.79
C VAL A 29 3.98 -18.04 -39.23
N ASP A 30 3.31 -17.19 -38.44
CA ASP A 30 2.00 -16.60 -38.76
C ASP A 30 2.04 -15.83 -40.08
N VAL A 31 3.09 -15.08 -40.34
CA VAL A 31 3.24 -14.26 -41.55
C VAL A 31 3.50 -15.12 -42.79
N LEU A 32 4.04 -16.33 -42.64
CA LEU A 32 4.25 -17.26 -43.77
C LEU A 32 2.95 -17.94 -44.25
N ILE A 33 1.93 -18.08 -43.38
CA ILE A 33 0.68 -18.78 -43.71
C ILE A 33 -0.02 -18.15 -44.93
N PRO A 34 -0.26 -16.83 -45.03
CA PRO A 34 -0.89 -16.22 -46.22
C PRO A 34 -0.07 -16.43 -47.50
N TYR A 35 1.26 -16.46 -47.40
CA TYR A 35 2.13 -16.72 -48.56
C TYR A 35 1.96 -18.16 -49.09
N VAL A 36 1.90 -19.15 -48.17
CA VAL A 36 1.65 -20.54 -48.55
C VAL A 36 0.23 -20.69 -49.09
N THR A 37 -0.76 -19.96 -48.57
CA THR A 37 -2.13 -19.91 -49.11
C THR A 37 -2.13 -19.42 -50.57
N ALA A 38 -1.32 -18.40 -50.90
CA ALA A 38 -1.18 -17.94 -52.27
C ALA A 38 -0.68 -19.07 -53.19
N GLN A 39 0.35 -19.82 -52.76
CA GLN A 39 0.87 -20.95 -53.54
C GLN A 39 -0.14 -22.09 -53.72
N LEU A 40 -0.96 -22.35 -52.69
CA LEU A 40 -2.05 -23.34 -52.78
C LEU A 40 -3.08 -22.94 -53.83
N ILE A 41 -3.48 -21.65 -53.84
CA ILE A 41 -4.45 -21.14 -54.82
C ILE A 41 -3.86 -21.19 -56.23
N ASP A 42 -2.64 -20.67 -56.41
CA ASP A 42 -2.04 -20.52 -57.76
C ASP A 42 -1.65 -21.85 -58.41
N ARG A 43 -1.02 -22.74 -57.64
CA ARG A 43 -0.52 -24.01 -58.18
C ARG A 43 -1.52 -25.15 -58.03
N GLY A 44 -2.33 -25.14 -56.93
CA GLY A 44 -3.29 -26.20 -56.66
C GLY A 44 -4.61 -25.96 -57.37
N LEU A 45 -5.29 -24.85 -57.05
CA LEU A 45 -6.63 -24.58 -57.58
C LEU A 45 -6.59 -24.13 -59.05
N THR A 46 -5.81 -23.08 -59.35
CA THR A 46 -5.74 -22.52 -60.69
C THR A 46 -4.96 -23.44 -61.64
N GLY A 47 -3.92 -24.13 -61.17
CA GLY A 47 -3.14 -25.10 -61.91
C GLY A 47 -3.79 -26.50 -62.05
N GLY A 48 -4.87 -26.77 -61.31
CA GLY A 48 -5.58 -28.07 -61.37
C GLY A 48 -4.79 -29.24 -60.77
N ASP A 49 -3.72 -28.99 -60.02
CA ASP A 49 -2.84 -30.00 -59.45
C ASP A 49 -3.29 -30.40 -58.02
N LEU A 50 -3.99 -31.55 -57.95
CA LEU A 50 -4.48 -32.07 -56.66
C LEU A 50 -3.32 -32.44 -55.70
N GLN A 51 -2.17 -32.83 -56.22
CA GLN A 51 -1.00 -33.18 -55.44
C GLN A 51 -0.39 -31.92 -54.80
N ALA A 52 -0.38 -30.79 -55.51
CA ALA A 52 0.00 -29.49 -54.98
C ALA A 52 -0.95 -29.02 -53.85
N VAL A 53 -2.28 -29.25 -54.01
CA VAL A 53 -3.27 -28.95 -52.95
C VAL A 53 -2.93 -29.70 -51.65
N TRP A 54 -2.68 -31.01 -51.73
CA TRP A 54 -2.32 -31.81 -50.56
C TRP A 54 -1.00 -31.36 -49.94
N ARG A 55 0.02 -31.07 -50.74
CA ARG A 55 1.34 -30.62 -50.26
C ARG A 55 1.29 -29.28 -49.56
N TYR A 56 0.65 -28.25 -50.13
CA TYR A 56 0.54 -26.94 -49.54
C TYR A 56 -0.46 -26.92 -48.37
N GLY A 57 -1.56 -27.69 -48.46
CA GLY A 57 -2.52 -27.86 -47.37
C GLY A 57 -1.90 -28.50 -46.13
N ALA A 58 -1.13 -29.57 -46.32
CA ALA A 58 -0.37 -30.18 -45.21
C ALA A 58 0.68 -29.22 -44.63
N GLY A 59 1.36 -28.42 -45.49
CA GLY A 59 2.28 -27.38 -45.07
C GLY A 59 1.61 -26.30 -44.22
N MET A 60 0.43 -25.83 -44.62
CA MET A 60 -0.36 -24.86 -43.83
C MET A 60 -0.77 -25.43 -42.47
N LEU A 61 -1.23 -26.69 -42.43
CA LEU A 61 -1.58 -27.37 -41.18
C LEU A 61 -0.37 -27.44 -40.23
N LEU A 62 0.79 -27.80 -40.78
CA LEU A 62 2.03 -27.88 -40.01
C LEU A 62 2.45 -26.49 -39.45
N LEU A 63 2.37 -25.45 -40.29
CA LEU A 63 2.65 -24.07 -39.82
C LEU A 63 1.65 -23.62 -38.76
N ALA A 64 0.36 -23.93 -38.92
CA ALA A 64 -0.67 -23.61 -37.93
C ALA A 64 -0.43 -24.31 -36.59
N LEU A 65 -0.07 -25.60 -36.61
CA LEU A 65 0.29 -26.37 -35.41
C LEU A 65 1.56 -25.82 -34.76
N LEU A 66 2.56 -25.45 -35.56
CA LEU A 66 3.80 -24.83 -35.04
C LEU A 66 3.53 -23.48 -34.40
N SER A 67 2.71 -22.63 -35.04
CA SER A 67 2.29 -21.33 -34.47
C SER A 67 1.55 -21.53 -33.15
N LEU A 68 0.61 -22.51 -33.10
CA LEU A 68 -0.09 -22.85 -31.85
C LEU A 68 0.89 -23.23 -30.73
N MET A 69 1.83 -24.14 -31.01
CA MET A 69 2.82 -24.59 -30.03
C MET A 69 3.70 -23.41 -29.52
N LEU A 70 4.19 -22.57 -30.43
CA LEU A 70 4.98 -21.39 -30.11
C LEU A 70 4.15 -20.39 -29.29
N GLY A 71 2.89 -20.16 -29.66
CA GLY A 71 1.97 -19.27 -28.96
C GLY A 71 1.66 -19.73 -27.53
N VAL A 72 1.41 -21.04 -27.35
CA VAL A 72 1.21 -21.65 -26.02
C VAL A 72 2.48 -21.54 -25.19
N ALA A 73 3.64 -21.87 -25.73
CA ALA A 73 4.92 -21.75 -25.03
C ALA A 73 5.24 -20.31 -24.64
N ALA A 74 5.01 -19.34 -25.54
CA ALA A 74 5.17 -17.91 -25.25
C ALA A 74 4.18 -17.42 -24.17
N GLY A 75 2.94 -17.90 -24.21
CA GLY A 75 1.91 -17.61 -23.21
C GLY A 75 2.29 -18.12 -21.83
N TRP A 76 2.70 -19.37 -21.75
CA TRP A 76 3.15 -20.00 -20.50
C TRP A 76 4.39 -19.30 -19.92
N SER A 77 5.41 -19.07 -20.74
CA SER A 77 6.64 -18.39 -20.34
C SER A 77 6.37 -16.98 -19.84
N SER A 78 5.49 -16.23 -20.51
CA SER A 78 5.05 -14.89 -20.12
C SER A 78 4.30 -14.88 -18.79
N ALA A 79 3.37 -15.81 -18.59
CA ALA A 79 2.62 -15.94 -17.34
C ALA A 79 3.55 -16.29 -16.16
N TYR A 80 4.46 -17.24 -16.37
CA TYR A 80 5.45 -17.65 -15.37
C TYR A 80 6.38 -16.50 -14.98
N ALA A 81 6.91 -15.74 -15.97
CA ALA A 81 7.78 -14.61 -15.72
C ALA A 81 7.05 -13.46 -15.01
N SER A 82 5.83 -13.12 -15.44
CA SER A 82 5.08 -11.99 -14.87
C SER A 82 4.59 -12.28 -13.45
N THR A 83 4.11 -13.49 -13.18
CA THR A 83 3.70 -13.90 -11.83
C THR A 83 4.89 -13.95 -10.88
N GLY A 84 6.02 -14.49 -11.34
CA GLY A 84 7.25 -14.52 -10.58
C GLY A 84 7.82 -13.13 -10.27
N PHE A 85 7.76 -12.22 -11.24
CA PHE A 85 8.10 -10.81 -11.05
C PHE A 85 7.22 -10.15 -9.98
N ALA A 86 5.90 -10.36 -10.02
CA ALA A 86 4.98 -9.81 -9.04
C ALA A 86 5.21 -10.38 -7.63
N ALA A 87 5.54 -11.67 -7.51
CA ALA A 87 5.87 -12.30 -6.24
C ALA A 87 7.16 -11.72 -5.63
N ASN A 88 8.21 -11.56 -6.44
CA ASN A 88 9.45 -10.92 -6.01
C ASN A 88 9.22 -9.48 -5.58
N LEU A 89 8.41 -8.73 -6.35
CA LEU A 89 8.10 -7.34 -6.07
C LEU A 89 7.38 -7.19 -4.73
N ARG A 90 6.33 -8.01 -4.47
CA ARG A 90 5.63 -8.04 -3.17
C ARG A 90 6.57 -8.37 -2.03
N SER A 91 7.41 -9.39 -2.19
CA SER A 91 8.38 -9.79 -1.18
C SER A 91 9.41 -8.70 -0.87
N ALA A 92 9.91 -8.01 -1.91
CA ALA A 92 10.86 -6.91 -1.74
C ALA A 92 10.21 -5.70 -1.06
N MET A 93 8.98 -5.33 -1.46
CA MET A 93 8.21 -4.25 -0.84
C MET A 93 7.90 -4.57 0.62
N TYR A 94 7.42 -5.78 0.92
CA TYR A 94 7.11 -6.18 2.29
C TYR A 94 8.33 -6.09 3.20
N ARG A 95 9.48 -6.64 2.75
CA ARG A 95 10.74 -6.52 3.50
C ARG A 95 11.17 -5.07 3.72
N ARG A 96 10.94 -4.21 2.73
CA ARG A 96 11.27 -2.78 2.85
C ARG A 96 10.35 -2.07 3.83
N ILE A 97 9.05 -2.34 3.78
CA ILE A 97 8.06 -1.78 4.72
C ILE A 97 8.36 -2.19 6.17
N GLN A 98 8.83 -3.42 6.41
CA GLN A 98 9.23 -3.87 7.75
C GLN A 98 10.46 -3.10 8.31
N GLN A 99 11.23 -2.46 7.45
CA GLN A 99 12.39 -1.64 7.84
C GLN A 99 12.02 -0.15 8.04
N PHE A 100 10.81 0.27 7.67
CA PHE A 100 10.37 1.65 7.77
C PHE A 100 10.31 2.13 9.21
N SER A 101 10.71 3.39 9.43
CA SER A 101 10.41 4.13 10.64
C SER A 101 8.92 4.55 10.66
N PHE A 102 8.45 5.01 11.81
CA PHE A 102 7.10 5.57 11.90
C PHE A 102 6.91 6.78 10.98
N ALA A 103 7.93 7.63 10.84
CA ALA A 103 7.91 8.75 9.90
C ALA A 103 7.68 8.32 8.44
N ASN A 104 8.34 7.23 8.00
CA ASN A 104 8.07 6.67 6.67
C ASN A 104 6.64 6.14 6.55
N ILE A 105 6.12 5.44 7.59
CA ILE A 105 4.75 4.89 7.58
C ILE A 105 3.70 6.00 7.51
N ASP A 106 3.88 7.07 8.28
CA ASP A 106 2.99 8.24 8.30
C ASP A 106 2.94 8.93 6.92
N ARG A 107 4.10 9.06 6.27
CA ARG A 107 4.21 9.63 4.92
C ARG A 107 3.43 8.85 3.88
N PHE A 108 3.48 7.50 3.91
CA PHE A 108 2.82 6.65 2.91
C PHE A 108 1.37 6.31 3.23
N SER A 109 0.93 6.45 4.46
CA SER A 109 -0.32 5.92 5.04
C SER A 109 -0.49 4.40 4.91
N THR A 110 -1.12 3.76 5.87
CA THR A 110 -1.33 2.30 5.87
C THR A 110 -2.20 1.85 4.68
N SER A 111 -3.29 2.56 4.40
CA SER A 111 -4.16 2.26 3.25
C SER A 111 -3.44 2.42 1.90
N GLY A 112 -2.56 3.42 1.80
CA GLY A 112 -1.72 3.64 0.63
C GLY A 112 -0.71 2.51 0.41
N LEU A 113 -0.08 2.01 1.46
CA LEU A 113 0.84 0.86 1.39
C LEU A 113 0.12 -0.41 0.92
N VAL A 114 -1.08 -0.70 1.46
CA VAL A 114 -1.90 -1.86 1.05
C VAL A 114 -2.25 -1.77 -0.43
N THR A 115 -2.74 -0.62 -0.91
CA THR A 115 -3.11 -0.41 -2.33
C THR A 115 -1.91 -0.63 -3.26
N ARG A 116 -0.71 -0.15 -2.87
CA ARG A 116 0.51 -0.33 -3.65
C ARG A 116 0.96 -1.78 -3.71
N MET A 117 0.82 -2.55 -2.62
CA MET A 117 1.17 -3.97 -2.56
C MET A 117 0.18 -4.88 -3.31
N THR A 118 -1.07 -4.46 -3.46
CA THR A 118 -2.13 -5.22 -4.12
C THR A 118 -2.36 -4.74 -5.55
N THR A 119 -3.11 -3.66 -5.72
CA THR A 119 -3.57 -3.16 -7.02
C THR A 119 -2.43 -2.69 -7.92
N ASP A 120 -1.46 -1.90 -7.38
CA ASP A 120 -0.36 -1.39 -8.19
C ASP A 120 0.58 -2.50 -8.66
N VAL A 121 0.89 -3.48 -7.80
CA VAL A 121 1.69 -4.65 -8.21
C VAL A 121 0.95 -5.50 -9.25
N GLN A 122 -0.38 -5.66 -9.13
CA GLN A 122 -1.16 -6.38 -10.12
C GLN A 122 -1.18 -5.65 -11.47
N SER A 123 -1.32 -4.32 -11.47
CA SER A 123 -1.23 -3.50 -12.68
C SER A 123 0.14 -3.63 -13.36
N LEU A 124 1.23 -3.64 -12.57
CA LEU A 124 2.58 -3.87 -13.08
C LEU A 124 2.79 -5.29 -13.61
N GLN A 125 2.22 -6.30 -12.98
CA GLN A 125 2.27 -7.68 -13.45
C GLN A 125 1.63 -7.81 -14.83
N GLN A 126 0.43 -7.24 -15.01
CA GLN A 126 -0.29 -7.25 -16.29
C GLN A 126 0.47 -6.47 -17.36
N ALA A 127 0.97 -5.28 -17.01
CA ALA A 127 1.79 -4.48 -17.92
C ALA A 127 3.05 -5.22 -18.36
N PHE A 128 3.77 -5.83 -17.44
CA PHE A 128 4.98 -6.60 -17.74
C PHE A 128 4.69 -7.78 -18.66
N GLN A 129 3.60 -8.52 -18.41
CA GLN A 129 3.14 -9.62 -19.26
C GLN A 129 2.83 -9.16 -20.67
N GLN A 130 2.10 -8.06 -20.82
CA GLN A 130 1.70 -7.50 -22.11
C GLN A 130 2.90 -6.91 -22.88
N ILE A 131 3.80 -6.23 -22.17
CA ILE A 131 5.03 -5.68 -22.76
C ILE A 131 5.86 -6.81 -23.39
N MET A 132 6.08 -7.91 -22.70
CA MET A 132 6.88 -9.03 -23.21
C MET A 132 6.29 -9.66 -24.49
N ARG A 133 4.96 -9.67 -24.63
CA ARG A 133 4.27 -10.29 -25.77
C ARG A 133 3.90 -9.28 -26.85
N ILE A 134 3.08 -8.28 -26.50
CA ILE A 134 2.44 -7.41 -27.49
C ILE A 134 3.43 -6.38 -28.04
N SER A 135 4.37 -5.86 -27.20
CA SER A 135 5.37 -4.90 -27.70
C SER A 135 6.39 -5.50 -28.68
N VAL A 136 6.49 -6.83 -28.71
CA VAL A 136 7.28 -7.55 -29.72
C VAL A 136 6.40 -7.97 -30.89
N ARG A 137 5.25 -8.56 -30.61
CA ARG A 137 4.32 -9.11 -31.63
C ARG A 137 3.82 -8.04 -32.59
N ALA A 138 3.37 -6.88 -32.07
CA ALA A 138 2.70 -5.87 -32.89
C ALA A 138 3.66 -5.19 -33.89
N PRO A 139 4.85 -4.63 -33.49
CA PRO A 139 5.74 -4.02 -34.46
C PRO A 139 6.36 -5.03 -35.43
N LEU A 140 6.68 -6.25 -34.94
CA LEU A 140 7.25 -7.28 -35.79
C LEU A 140 6.25 -7.76 -36.85
N ARG A 141 4.97 -8.01 -36.45
CA ARG A 141 3.90 -8.38 -37.39
C ARG A 141 3.66 -7.28 -38.42
N LEU A 142 3.68 -6.01 -37.99
CA LEU A 142 3.56 -4.87 -38.90
C LEU A 142 4.68 -4.86 -39.93
N VAL A 143 5.92 -4.91 -39.48
CA VAL A 143 7.12 -4.84 -40.36
C VAL A 143 7.14 -6.04 -41.33
N LEU A 144 6.99 -7.27 -40.82
CA LEU A 144 7.03 -8.46 -41.62
C LEU A 144 5.86 -8.51 -42.63
N SER A 145 4.65 -8.09 -42.25
CA SER A 145 3.53 -8.02 -43.18
C SER A 145 3.76 -7.01 -44.29
N VAL A 146 4.32 -5.83 -43.98
CA VAL A 146 4.69 -4.83 -45.01
C VAL A 146 5.79 -5.39 -45.94
N VAL A 147 6.81 -6.03 -45.37
CA VAL A 147 7.88 -6.68 -46.18
C VAL A 147 7.31 -7.74 -47.12
N MET A 148 6.41 -8.58 -46.60
CA MET A 148 5.77 -9.62 -47.47
C MET A 148 4.90 -9.00 -48.56
N CYS A 149 4.18 -7.92 -48.28
CA CYS A 149 3.48 -7.16 -49.31
C CYS A 149 4.43 -6.63 -50.39
N MET A 150 5.56 -6.07 -50.03
CA MET A 150 6.60 -5.58 -50.97
C MET A 150 7.19 -6.71 -51.81
N VAL A 151 7.38 -7.89 -51.22
CA VAL A 151 7.90 -9.08 -51.94
C VAL A 151 6.87 -9.62 -52.95
N ILE A 152 5.57 -9.50 -52.65
CA ILE A 152 4.50 -9.98 -53.53
C ILE A 152 4.30 -9.02 -54.71
N ASP A 153 4.06 -7.75 -54.43
CA ASP A 153 3.95 -6.69 -55.44
C ASP A 153 4.29 -5.30 -54.82
N PRO A 154 5.43 -4.68 -55.21
CA PRO A 154 5.84 -3.38 -54.68
C PRO A 154 4.88 -2.23 -55.02
N ARG A 155 4.15 -2.31 -56.16
CA ARG A 155 3.25 -1.24 -56.60
C ARG A 155 1.99 -1.19 -55.70
N LEU A 156 1.41 -2.36 -55.44
CA LEU A 156 0.24 -2.47 -54.54
C LEU A 156 0.60 -2.20 -53.08
N SER A 157 1.86 -2.45 -52.70
CA SER A 157 2.35 -2.17 -51.35
C SER A 157 2.33 -0.68 -50.99
N LEU A 158 2.36 0.23 -51.99
CA LEU A 158 2.25 1.68 -51.76
C LEU A 158 0.88 2.04 -51.12
N ILE A 159 -0.18 1.31 -51.46
CA ILE A 159 -1.52 1.49 -50.85
C ILE A 159 -1.43 1.31 -49.32
N PHE A 160 -0.69 0.29 -48.88
CA PHE A 160 -0.54 0.01 -47.44
C PHE A 160 0.29 1.07 -46.72
N LEU A 161 1.35 1.61 -47.34
CA LEU A 161 2.15 2.69 -46.79
C LEU A 161 1.29 3.96 -46.60
N VAL A 162 0.49 4.33 -47.58
CA VAL A 162 -0.44 5.46 -47.49
C VAL A 162 -1.48 5.22 -46.38
N ALA A 163 -2.09 4.03 -46.35
CA ALA A 163 -3.08 3.66 -45.34
C ALA A 163 -2.46 3.68 -43.93
N MET A 164 -1.23 3.21 -43.76
CA MET A 164 -0.50 3.21 -42.51
C MET A 164 -0.25 4.63 -41.99
N VAL A 165 0.14 5.56 -42.88
CA VAL A 165 0.35 6.98 -42.52
C VAL A 165 -0.98 7.64 -42.16
N LEU A 166 -2.04 7.42 -42.94
CA LEU A 166 -3.38 7.93 -42.67
C LEU A 166 -3.93 7.44 -41.32
N LEU A 167 -3.88 6.12 -41.11
CA LEU A 167 -4.36 5.53 -39.86
C LEU A 167 -3.48 5.95 -38.68
N GLY A 168 -2.16 5.94 -38.83
CA GLY A 168 -1.22 6.39 -37.78
C GLY A 168 -1.46 7.83 -37.33
N THR A 169 -1.66 8.74 -38.30
CA THR A 169 -1.97 10.15 -37.98
C THR A 169 -3.35 10.30 -37.35
N ALA A 170 -4.36 9.58 -37.82
CA ALA A 170 -5.71 9.59 -37.22
C ALA A 170 -5.69 9.09 -35.78
N LEU A 171 -5.04 7.95 -35.54
CA LEU A 171 -4.87 7.37 -34.19
C LEU A 171 -4.10 8.32 -33.27
N TRP A 172 -3.00 8.90 -33.74
CA TRP A 172 -2.24 9.88 -32.95
C TRP A 172 -3.08 11.10 -32.59
N CYS A 173 -3.90 11.62 -33.51
CA CYS A 173 -4.83 12.72 -33.25
C CYS A 173 -5.88 12.35 -32.20
N ILE A 174 -6.46 11.15 -32.28
CA ILE A 174 -7.44 10.66 -31.30
C ILE A 174 -6.79 10.50 -29.94
N ILE A 175 -5.70 9.78 -29.85
CA ILE A 175 -4.99 9.48 -28.58
C ILE A 175 -4.53 10.74 -27.89
N SER A 176 -3.98 11.73 -28.61
CA SER A 176 -3.50 12.96 -28.03
C SER A 176 -4.61 13.83 -27.43
N ARG A 177 -5.82 13.81 -28.03
CA ARG A 177 -7.00 14.48 -27.46
C ARG A 177 -7.59 13.72 -26.26
N VAL A 178 -7.74 12.43 -26.40
CA VAL A 178 -8.28 11.53 -25.37
C VAL A 178 -7.42 11.57 -24.11
N ARG A 179 -6.10 11.58 -24.23
CA ARG A 179 -5.17 11.67 -23.09
C ARG A 179 -5.46 12.88 -22.19
N ARG A 180 -5.74 14.07 -22.77
CA ARG A 180 -6.05 15.29 -22.00
C ARG A 180 -7.37 15.15 -21.26
N LEU A 181 -8.37 14.54 -21.89
CA LEU A 181 -9.67 14.30 -21.28
C LEU A 181 -9.58 13.29 -20.13
N PHE A 182 -8.85 12.18 -20.30
CA PHE A 182 -8.67 11.20 -19.24
C PHE A 182 -7.91 11.77 -18.03
N GLN A 183 -6.97 12.69 -18.20
CA GLN A 183 -6.34 13.38 -17.07
C GLN A 183 -7.38 14.13 -16.23
N GLN A 184 -8.32 14.82 -16.87
CA GLN A 184 -9.42 15.51 -16.16
C GLN A 184 -10.39 14.51 -15.52
N VAL A 185 -10.69 13.41 -16.19
CA VAL A 185 -11.53 12.33 -15.67
C VAL A 185 -10.91 11.76 -14.38
N PHE A 186 -9.62 11.44 -14.36
CA PHE A 186 -8.96 10.91 -13.17
C PHE A 186 -9.01 11.88 -11.98
N THR A 187 -8.76 13.17 -12.22
CA THR A 187 -8.87 14.18 -11.15
C THR A 187 -10.29 14.23 -10.56
N ARG A 188 -11.33 14.24 -11.41
CA ARG A 188 -12.72 14.23 -10.95
C ARG A 188 -13.14 12.92 -10.30
N TYR A 189 -12.58 11.82 -10.73
CA TYR A 189 -12.80 10.50 -10.12
C TYR A 189 -12.20 10.44 -8.70
N ASP A 190 -11.02 11.02 -8.49
CA ASP A 190 -10.41 11.13 -7.17
C ASP A 190 -11.23 12.02 -6.23
N ASP A 191 -11.78 13.15 -6.73
CA ASP A 191 -12.69 14.02 -5.96
C ASP A 191 -13.96 13.27 -5.55
N LEU A 192 -14.56 12.50 -6.46
CA LEU A 192 -15.74 11.67 -6.17
C LEU A 192 -15.42 10.59 -5.11
N ASN A 193 -14.32 9.86 -5.28
CA ASN A 193 -13.89 8.84 -4.32
C ASN A 193 -13.65 9.42 -2.93
N ARG A 194 -13.03 10.58 -2.82
CA ARG A 194 -12.82 11.29 -1.56
C ARG A 194 -14.17 11.61 -0.89
N SER A 195 -15.13 12.13 -1.66
CA SER A 195 -16.48 12.43 -1.15
C SER A 195 -17.19 11.17 -0.65
N VAL A 196 -17.09 10.04 -1.38
CA VAL A 196 -17.67 8.74 -0.96
C VAL A 196 -17.01 8.24 0.32
N GLN A 197 -15.68 8.29 0.41
CA GLN A 197 -14.96 7.84 1.61
C GLN A 197 -15.31 8.68 2.84
N GLU A 198 -15.44 10.00 2.66
CA GLU A 198 -15.87 10.92 3.71
C GLU A 198 -17.28 10.56 4.21
N ASN A 199 -18.23 10.39 3.28
CA ASN A 199 -19.61 10.04 3.59
C ASN A 199 -19.73 8.68 4.30
N VAL A 200 -19.05 7.63 3.80
CA VAL A 200 -19.07 6.30 4.41
C VAL A 200 -18.47 6.30 5.81
N ARG A 201 -17.38 7.05 6.03
CA ARG A 201 -16.79 7.21 7.37
C ARG A 201 -17.73 7.96 8.32
N ALA A 202 -18.42 8.96 7.83
CA ALA A 202 -19.33 9.80 8.59
C ALA A 202 -20.80 9.36 8.50
N ILE A 203 -21.10 8.13 8.03
CA ILE A 203 -22.46 7.67 7.75
C ILE A 203 -23.39 7.78 8.96
N ARG A 204 -22.86 7.56 10.17
CA ARG A 204 -23.62 7.71 11.42
C ARG A 204 -24.04 9.16 11.66
N VAL A 205 -23.19 10.12 11.28
CA VAL A 205 -23.48 11.56 11.38
C VAL A 205 -24.55 11.92 10.35
N VAL A 206 -24.40 11.50 9.09
CA VAL A 206 -25.38 11.71 8.03
C VAL A 206 -26.76 11.21 8.47
N LYS A 207 -26.83 9.99 9.05
CA LYS A 207 -28.06 9.39 9.57
C LYS A 207 -28.61 10.15 10.79
N ALA A 208 -27.75 10.52 11.74
CA ALA A 208 -28.18 11.24 12.94
C ALA A 208 -28.75 12.63 12.65
N PHE A 209 -28.27 13.30 11.59
CA PHE A 209 -28.74 14.63 11.18
C PHE A 209 -29.75 14.60 10.04
N VAL A 210 -30.21 13.40 9.59
CA VAL A 210 -31.19 13.21 8.50
C VAL A 210 -30.79 14.00 7.25
N ARG A 211 -29.53 13.83 6.80
CA ARG A 211 -28.96 14.56 5.67
C ARG A 211 -28.70 13.69 4.43
N GLU A 212 -29.40 12.56 4.33
CA GLU A 212 -29.24 11.61 3.22
C GLU A 212 -29.54 12.27 1.87
N ASP A 213 -30.61 13.06 1.76
CA ASP A 213 -31.00 13.71 0.51
C ASP A 213 -29.95 14.73 0.06
N TYR A 214 -29.40 15.50 0.99
CA TYR A 214 -28.33 16.46 0.68
C TYR A 214 -27.07 15.76 0.14
N GLU A 215 -26.65 14.66 0.78
CA GLU A 215 -25.48 13.90 0.34
C GLU A 215 -25.75 13.16 -0.98
N ASN A 216 -26.98 12.65 -1.21
CA ASN A 216 -27.39 12.06 -2.48
C ASN A 216 -27.33 13.09 -3.62
N ASP A 217 -27.82 14.31 -3.41
CA ASP A 217 -27.77 15.38 -4.40
C ASP A 217 -26.33 15.84 -4.68
N LYS A 218 -25.50 15.94 -3.66
CA LYS A 218 -24.06 16.25 -3.77
C LYS A 218 -23.34 15.19 -4.61
N PHE A 219 -23.58 13.92 -4.30
CA PHE A 219 -23.03 12.79 -5.05
C PHE A 219 -23.53 12.76 -6.50
N ALA A 220 -24.83 12.93 -6.72
CA ALA A 220 -25.44 12.93 -8.05
C ALA A 220 -24.81 14.01 -8.96
N ARG A 221 -24.64 15.24 -8.46
CA ARG A 221 -23.97 16.32 -9.21
C ARG A 221 -22.53 16.00 -9.57
N ALA A 222 -21.77 15.42 -8.64
CA ALA A 222 -20.38 15.00 -8.89
C ALA A 222 -20.31 13.84 -9.89
N ALA A 223 -21.18 12.85 -9.75
CA ALA A 223 -21.29 11.71 -10.66
C ALA A 223 -21.70 12.12 -12.08
N GLU A 224 -22.66 13.03 -12.23
CA GLU A 224 -23.06 13.60 -13.54
C GLU A 224 -21.93 14.38 -14.21
N ALA A 225 -21.17 15.18 -13.44
CA ALA A 225 -20.02 15.92 -13.97
C ALA A 225 -18.96 14.97 -14.49
N LEU A 226 -18.68 13.89 -13.74
CA LEU A 226 -17.77 12.82 -14.14
C LEU A 226 -18.29 12.08 -15.38
N ALA A 227 -19.58 11.69 -15.39
CA ALA A 227 -20.22 10.99 -16.51
C ALA A 227 -20.14 11.81 -17.81
N ARG A 228 -20.38 13.13 -17.76
CA ARG A 228 -20.24 14.00 -18.93
C ARG A 228 -18.82 14.01 -19.51
N LEU A 229 -17.79 14.01 -18.64
CA LEU A 229 -16.39 13.93 -19.08
C LEU A 229 -16.06 12.57 -19.66
N TYR A 230 -16.53 11.49 -19.03
CA TYR A 230 -16.38 10.12 -19.51
C TYR A 230 -17.03 9.94 -20.89
N MET A 231 -18.28 10.38 -21.05
CA MET A 231 -18.98 10.32 -22.33
C MET A 231 -18.22 11.04 -23.45
N ARG A 232 -17.60 12.21 -23.17
CA ARG A 232 -16.76 12.91 -24.15
C ARG A 232 -15.48 12.15 -24.48
N ALA A 233 -14.84 11.54 -23.50
CA ALA A 233 -13.63 10.74 -23.73
C ALA A 233 -13.95 9.48 -24.53
N GLU A 234 -14.98 8.74 -24.11
CA GLU A 234 -15.43 7.50 -24.76
C GLU A 234 -15.97 7.74 -26.17
N SER A 235 -16.71 8.83 -26.43
CA SER A 235 -17.19 9.17 -27.77
C SER A 235 -16.03 9.42 -28.74
N LEU A 236 -14.92 10.02 -28.27
CA LEU A 236 -13.71 10.16 -29.07
C LEU A 236 -13.00 8.81 -29.28
N MET A 237 -12.95 7.97 -28.25
CA MET A 237 -12.39 6.60 -28.40
C MET A 237 -13.24 5.73 -29.32
N ALA A 238 -14.57 5.88 -29.29
CA ALA A 238 -15.48 5.16 -30.16
C ALA A 238 -15.22 5.43 -31.66
N LEU A 239 -14.67 6.61 -32.01
CA LEU A 239 -14.27 6.90 -33.40
C LEU A 239 -13.13 6.03 -33.91
N ASN A 240 -12.37 5.37 -33.02
CA ASN A 240 -11.25 4.54 -33.40
C ASN A 240 -11.67 3.38 -34.34
N HIS A 241 -12.75 2.68 -34.00
CA HIS A 241 -13.27 1.57 -34.83
C HIS A 241 -13.81 2.02 -36.20
N PRO A 242 -14.67 3.04 -36.31
CA PRO A 242 -15.13 3.56 -37.60
C PRO A 242 -13.99 4.03 -38.51
N VAL A 243 -13.02 4.79 -37.96
CA VAL A 243 -11.86 5.28 -38.72
C VAL A 243 -11.02 4.10 -39.24
N MET A 244 -10.78 3.11 -38.41
CA MET A 244 -10.06 1.91 -38.81
C MET A 244 -10.80 1.15 -39.92
N ASN A 245 -12.12 0.94 -39.76
CA ASN A 245 -12.93 0.25 -40.76
C ASN A 245 -12.95 1.03 -42.07
N LEU A 246 -13.03 2.36 -42.05
CA LEU A 246 -12.98 3.20 -43.23
C LEU A 246 -11.67 3.01 -44.01
N VAL A 247 -10.53 3.05 -43.29
CA VAL A 247 -9.20 2.82 -43.90
C VAL A 247 -9.10 1.40 -44.42
N MET A 248 -9.60 0.41 -43.66
CA MET A 248 -9.60 -1.00 -44.05
C MET A 248 -10.38 -1.24 -45.35
N TYR A 249 -11.63 -0.80 -45.40
CA TYR A 249 -12.45 -0.96 -46.59
C TYR A 249 -11.92 -0.14 -47.75
N GLY A 250 -11.37 1.05 -47.51
CA GLY A 250 -10.65 1.82 -48.51
C GLY A 250 -9.48 1.05 -49.14
N CYS A 251 -8.66 0.39 -48.30
CA CYS A 251 -7.59 -0.50 -48.77
C CYS A 251 -8.13 -1.70 -49.58
N ILE A 252 -9.19 -2.34 -49.09
CA ILE A 252 -9.81 -3.50 -49.78
C ILE A 252 -10.35 -3.08 -51.15
N ILE A 253 -11.06 -1.94 -51.21
CA ILE A 253 -11.58 -1.41 -52.49
C ILE A 253 -10.44 -1.07 -53.46
N ALA A 254 -9.41 -0.36 -52.97
CA ALA A 254 -8.24 -0.02 -53.80
C ALA A 254 -7.50 -1.26 -54.30
N LEU A 255 -7.26 -2.24 -53.39
CA LEU A 255 -6.67 -3.53 -53.79
C LEU A 255 -7.52 -4.31 -54.77
N SER A 256 -8.83 -4.33 -54.59
CA SER A 256 -9.74 -5.03 -55.53
C SER A 256 -9.70 -4.37 -56.90
N TRP A 257 -9.71 -3.03 -56.93
CA TRP A 257 -9.71 -2.30 -58.20
C TRP A 257 -8.38 -2.45 -58.96
N TRP A 258 -7.27 -2.06 -58.39
CA TRP A 258 -5.97 -2.16 -59.04
C TRP A 258 -5.46 -3.60 -59.16
N GLY A 259 -5.74 -4.44 -58.16
CA GLY A 259 -5.37 -5.84 -58.16
C GLY A 259 -6.10 -6.62 -59.27
N ALA A 260 -7.40 -6.35 -59.51
CA ALA A 260 -8.13 -6.95 -60.63
C ALA A 260 -7.52 -6.56 -61.99
N HIS A 261 -7.15 -5.30 -62.21
CA HIS A 261 -6.46 -4.89 -63.43
C HIS A 261 -5.15 -5.67 -63.62
N PHE A 262 -4.32 -5.80 -62.58
CA PHE A 262 -3.05 -6.53 -62.67
C PHE A 262 -3.23 -8.04 -62.84
N VAL A 263 -4.34 -8.61 -62.37
CA VAL A 263 -4.67 -10.01 -62.58
C VAL A 263 -5.12 -10.23 -64.05
N VAL A 264 -5.94 -9.34 -64.62
CA VAL A 264 -6.39 -9.39 -66.02
C VAL A 264 -5.21 -9.18 -66.97
N ASP A 265 -4.28 -8.26 -66.62
CA ASP A 265 -3.03 -8.03 -67.38
C ASP A 265 -2.02 -9.19 -67.24
N GLY A 266 -2.30 -10.20 -66.40
CA GLY A 266 -1.41 -11.35 -66.19
C GLY A 266 -0.15 -11.06 -65.37
N THR A 267 -0.02 -9.85 -64.79
CA THR A 267 1.14 -9.45 -63.99
C THR A 267 1.05 -9.90 -62.52
N LEU A 268 -0.16 -10.20 -62.03
CA LEU A 268 -0.43 -10.68 -60.68
C LEU A 268 -1.29 -11.95 -60.75
N THR A 269 -1.03 -12.92 -59.87
CA THR A 269 -1.86 -14.13 -59.72
C THR A 269 -3.01 -13.92 -58.71
N THR A 270 -4.09 -14.69 -58.87
CA THR A 270 -5.25 -14.63 -57.97
C THR A 270 -4.88 -15.00 -56.51
N GLY A 271 -3.99 -15.96 -56.32
CA GLY A 271 -3.50 -16.36 -54.99
C GLY A 271 -2.67 -15.26 -54.32
N ARG A 272 -1.83 -14.58 -55.10
CA ARG A 272 -1.08 -13.42 -54.57
C ARG A 272 -2.00 -12.27 -54.14
N LEU A 273 -3.03 -11.96 -54.92
CA LEU A 273 -4.03 -10.97 -54.56
C LEU A 273 -4.77 -11.36 -53.27
N ALA A 274 -5.19 -12.62 -53.10
CA ALA A 274 -5.84 -13.13 -51.90
C ALA A 274 -4.96 -13.01 -50.67
N SER A 275 -3.65 -13.27 -50.80
CA SER A 275 -2.72 -13.10 -49.69
C SER A 275 -2.52 -11.63 -49.30
N LEU A 276 -2.54 -10.68 -50.24
CA LEU A 276 -2.48 -9.25 -49.96
C LEU A 276 -3.66 -8.78 -49.11
N PHE A 277 -4.89 -9.27 -49.34
CA PHE A 277 -6.04 -8.99 -48.48
C PHE A 277 -5.80 -9.44 -47.02
N THR A 278 -5.20 -10.61 -46.83
CA THR A 278 -4.89 -11.13 -45.50
C THR A 278 -3.83 -10.27 -44.80
N TYR A 279 -2.82 -9.81 -45.55
CA TYR A 279 -1.79 -8.92 -44.97
C TYR A 279 -2.34 -7.54 -44.58
N VAL A 280 -3.31 -6.96 -45.35
CA VAL A 280 -4.01 -5.73 -44.97
C VAL A 280 -4.59 -5.86 -43.57
N MET A 281 -5.36 -6.95 -43.37
CA MET A 281 -5.97 -7.20 -42.04
C MET A 281 -4.93 -7.32 -40.95
N SER A 282 -3.81 -7.99 -41.22
CA SER A 282 -2.71 -8.16 -40.27
C SER A 282 -2.03 -6.82 -39.90
N ILE A 283 -1.81 -5.95 -40.89
CA ILE A 283 -1.20 -4.61 -40.69
C ILE A 283 -2.11 -3.73 -39.82
N LEU A 284 -3.41 -3.68 -40.16
CA LEU A 284 -4.37 -2.87 -39.42
C LEU A 284 -4.56 -3.37 -37.98
N GLN A 285 -4.61 -4.68 -37.78
CA GLN A 285 -4.68 -5.28 -36.45
C GLN A 285 -3.41 -4.97 -35.61
N ALA A 286 -2.23 -5.00 -36.24
CA ALA A 286 -0.98 -4.65 -35.57
C ALA A 286 -0.94 -3.18 -35.13
N LEU A 287 -1.46 -2.25 -35.95
CA LEU A 287 -1.58 -0.83 -35.61
C LEU A 287 -2.53 -0.60 -34.41
N MET A 288 -3.66 -1.34 -34.37
CA MET A 288 -4.55 -1.27 -33.19
C MET A 288 -3.85 -1.75 -31.92
N MET A 289 -3.13 -2.87 -31.99
CA MET A 289 -2.38 -3.39 -30.84
C MET A 289 -1.33 -2.38 -30.36
N LEU A 290 -0.63 -1.68 -31.25
CA LEU A 290 0.33 -0.63 -30.90
C LEU A 290 -0.34 0.52 -30.16
N SER A 291 -1.53 0.95 -30.61
CA SER A 291 -2.32 1.99 -29.92
C SER A 291 -2.69 1.57 -28.50
N MET A 292 -3.14 0.34 -28.31
CA MET A 292 -3.55 -0.20 -27.01
C MET A 292 -2.37 -0.29 -26.02
N ILE A 293 -1.18 -0.70 -26.50
CA ILE A 293 0.05 -0.74 -25.67
C ILE A 293 0.37 0.64 -25.11
N PHE A 294 0.28 1.68 -25.93
CA PHE A 294 0.63 3.03 -25.49
C PHE A 294 -0.24 3.51 -24.33
N VAL A 295 -1.54 3.26 -24.39
CA VAL A 295 -2.48 3.59 -23.30
C VAL A 295 -2.11 2.81 -22.03
N MET A 296 -1.89 1.51 -22.15
CA MET A 296 -1.54 0.65 -21.02
C MET A 296 -0.22 1.05 -20.36
N LEU A 297 0.82 1.38 -21.14
CA LEU A 297 2.11 1.85 -20.62
C LEU A 297 1.95 3.14 -19.81
N THR A 298 1.11 4.06 -20.29
CA THR A 298 0.84 5.32 -19.59
C THR A 298 0.17 5.09 -18.24
N GLN A 299 -0.81 4.18 -18.17
CA GLN A 299 -1.49 3.81 -16.92
C GLN A 299 -0.54 3.12 -15.94
N SER A 300 0.27 2.18 -16.43
CA SER A 300 1.19 1.42 -15.59
C SER A 300 2.37 2.25 -15.07
N ALA A 301 2.73 3.34 -15.76
CA ALA A 301 3.83 4.22 -15.33
C ALA A 301 3.55 4.87 -13.97
N ALA A 302 2.30 5.24 -13.69
CA ALA A 302 1.91 5.80 -12.40
C ALA A 302 2.05 4.75 -11.26
N SER A 303 1.57 3.52 -11.49
CA SER A 303 1.73 2.42 -10.54
C SER A 303 3.20 2.07 -10.32
N ALA A 304 4.02 2.09 -11.39
CA ALA A 304 5.46 1.87 -11.31
C ALA A 304 6.15 2.93 -10.44
N ALA A 305 5.80 4.19 -10.60
CA ALA A 305 6.36 5.27 -9.78
C ALA A 305 6.02 5.08 -8.28
N ARG A 306 4.76 4.75 -7.96
CA ARG A 306 4.33 4.50 -6.56
C ARG A 306 5.01 3.30 -5.93
N VAL A 307 5.18 2.20 -6.67
CA VAL A 307 5.89 1.00 -6.18
C VAL A 307 7.39 1.28 -6.01
N CYS A 308 8.02 1.95 -6.97
CA CYS A 308 9.42 2.34 -6.85
C CYS A 308 9.67 3.29 -5.67
N ALA A 309 8.74 4.20 -5.38
CA ALA A 309 8.85 5.06 -4.21
C ALA A 309 9.00 4.27 -2.89
N ILE A 310 8.31 3.12 -2.73
CA ILE A 310 8.50 2.23 -1.57
C ILE A 310 9.87 1.55 -1.59
N LEU A 311 10.28 1.03 -2.76
CA LEU A 311 11.54 0.27 -2.87
C LEU A 311 12.78 1.15 -2.70
N GLU A 312 12.71 2.42 -3.11
CA GLU A 312 13.80 3.39 -3.07
C GLU A 312 13.81 4.19 -1.77
N GLU A 313 12.71 4.19 -1.01
CA GLU A 313 12.63 4.86 0.30
C GLU A 313 13.64 4.27 1.27
N LYS A 314 14.33 5.15 1.99
CA LYS A 314 15.30 4.76 3.01
C LYS A 314 14.69 4.93 4.39
N PRO A 315 14.90 3.98 5.31
CA PRO A 315 14.52 4.19 6.71
C PRO A 315 15.28 5.39 7.29
N ASP A 316 14.56 6.30 7.94
CA ASP A 316 15.18 7.46 8.60
C ASP A 316 15.95 7.04 9.85
N ILE A 317 15.48 5.98 10.52
CA ILE A 317 16.10 5.45 11.74
C ILE A 317 16.82 4.14 11.40
N THR A 318 18.13 4.11 11.61
CA THR A 318 18.99 2.96 11.38
C THR A 318 19.93 2.77 12.57
N ASN A 319 20.52 1.57 12.67
CA ASN A 319 21.56 1.31 13.65
C ASN A 319 22.83 2.12 13.31
N PRO A 320 23.55 2.62 14.33
CA PRO A 320 24.86 3.21 14.12
C PRO A 320 25.89 2.16 13.65
N SER A 321 27.05 2.61 13.19
CA SER A 321 28.12 1.72 12.70
C SER A 321 28.68 0.78 13.79
N THR A 322 28.66 1.22 15.04
CA THR A 322 29.10 0.46 16.22
C THR A 322 28.01 0.51 17.29
N PRO A 323 26.93 -0.29 17.15
CA PRO A 323 25.80 -0.23 18.06
C PRO A 323 26.13 -0.84 19.43
N VAL A 324 25.62 -0.22 20.48
CA VAL A 324 25.67 -0.77 21.84
C VAL A 324 24.49 -1.74 22.00
N CYS A 325 24.79 -3.00 22.37
CA CYS A 325 23.80 -4.07 22.42
C CYS A 325 23.24 -4.35 23.83
N ASP A 326 23.70 -3.64 24.85
CA ASP A 326 23.23 -3.84 26.23
C ASP A 326 22.76 -2.50 26.85
N VAL A 327 21.60 -2.56 27.49
CA VAL A 327 21.03 -1.44 28.26
C VAL A 327 21.24 -1.76 29.75
N PRO A 328 22.16 -1.09 30.43
CA PRO A 328 22.61 -1.52 31.75
C PRO A 328 21.54 -1.41 32.83
N ASP A 329 20.76 -0.33 32.80
CA ASP A 329 19.72 -0.07 33.80
C ASP A 329 18.52 0.71 33.22
N GLY A 330 17.50 0.99 34.05
CA GLY A 330 16.29 1.71 33.68
C GLY A 330 16.37 3.23 33.85
N ARG A 331 17.55 3.82 33.94
CA ARG A 331 17.72 5.28 34.06
C ARG A 331 17.29 5.95 32.75
N LEU A 332 16.50 7.04 32.88
CA LEU A 332 16.00 7.79 31.73
C LEU A 332 16.27 9.28 31.95
N GLU A 333 16.85 9.95 30.97
CA GLU A 333 17.10 11.38 31.00
C GLU A 333 16.79 12.02 29.64
N LEU A 334 16.10 13.14 29.69
CA LEU A 334 15.86 13.99 28.53
C LEU A 334 16.49 15.36 28.79
N CYS A 335 17.24 15.86 27.81
CA CYS A 335 17.96 17.13 27.92
C CYS A 335 17.61 18.03 26.74
N GLY A 336 16.85 19.10 26.96
CA GLY A 336 16.52 20.11 25.97
C GLY A 336 15.79 19.55 24.71
N VAL A 337 14.93 18.56 24.89
CA VAL A 337 14.32 17.82 23.76
C VAL A 337 13.26 18.67 23.07
N ARG A 338 13.44 18.85 21.75
CA ARG A 338 12.46 19.46 20.85
C ARG A 338 12.11 18.49 19.74
N PHE A 339 10.82 18.42 19.40
CA PHE A 339 10.33 17.52 18.35
C PHE A 339 9.12 18.08 17.60
N ASP A 340 9.14 17.88 16.26
CA ASP A 340 8.05 18.19 15.34
C ASP A 340 7.75 16.94 14.50
N TYR A 341 6.48 16.59 14.35
CA TYR A 341 6.10 15.51 13.42
C TYR A 341 6.36 15.92 11.96
N PRO A 342 6.92 15.02 11.14
CA PRO A 342 7.08 15.27 9.73
C PRO A 342 5.71 15.52 9.09
N SER A 343 5.58 16.62 8.35
CA SER A 343 4.37 16.90 7.56
C SER A 343 4.43 16.18 6.24
N PRO A 344 3.30 15.62 5.73
CA PRO A 344 3.23 15.21 4.34
C PRO A 344 3.53 16.45 3.47
N GLU A 345 4.38 16.26 2.45
CA GLU A 345 4.79 17.30 1.49
C GLU A 345 3.58 17.79 0.66
N THR A 346 2.77 18.66 1.25
CA THR A 346 1.88 19.56 0.52
C THR A 346 2.48 20.97 0.62
N GLU A 347 3.76 21.10 0.33
CA GLU A 347 4.60 22.24 0.70
C GLU A 347 5.00 23.14 -0.45
N ALA A 348 4.09 23.52 -1.31
CA ALA A 348 4.41 24.65 -2.21
C ALA A 348 3.64 25.94 -1.93
N THR A 349 2.68 25.98 -0.98
CA THR A 349 1.80 27.15 -0.92
C THR A 349 1.29 27.51 0.49
N SER A 350 2.12 27.54 1.52
CA SER A 350 1.69 28.25 2.74
C SER A 350 2.89 28.79 3.51
N GLN A 351 3.27 30.01 3.18
CA GLN A 351 3.94 30.93 4.09
C GLN A 351 3.03 31.15 5.31
N HIS A 352 3.62 31.03 6.52
CA HIS A 352 3.08 31.51 7.80
C HIS A 352 1.86 30.80 8.41
N THR A 353 2.00 29.54 8.78
CA THR A 353 1.45 29.09 10.07
C THR A 353 2.63 28.56 10.89
N SER A 354 2.94 29.22 11.99
CA SER A 354 3.91 28.76 12.99
C SER A 354 3.41 27.42 13.53
N LYS A 355 3.91 26.30 12.98
CA LYS A 355 3.64 24.97 13.54
C LYS A 355 4.18 24.96 14.96
N ARG A 356 3.29 24.88 15.96
CA ARG A 356 3.70 24.62 17.33
C ARG A 356 4.41 23.28 17.36
N SER A 357 5.64 23.25 17.89
CA SER A 357 6.37 22.02 18.13
C SER A 357 5.55 21.11 19.04
N ALA A 358 5.59 19.80 18.78
CA ALA A 358 4.89 18.83 19.61
C ALA A 358 5.55 18.70 21.00
N LEU A 359 6.87 18.91 21.06
CA LEU A 359 7.63 19.07 22.31
C LEU A 359 8.59 20.25 22.17
N TYR A 360 8.73 21.02 23.22
CA TYR A 360 9.59 22.19 23.27
C TYR A 360 10.38 22.23 24.56
N ASP A 361 11.72 22.13 24.48
CA ASP A 361 12.69 22.22 25.59
C ASP A 361 12.36 21.30 26.78
N VAL A 362 12.02 20.03 26.50
CA VAL A 362 11.66 19.06 27.51
C VAL A 362 12.92 18.51 28.18
N SER A 363 13.04 18.72 29.52
CA SER A 363 14.17 18.26 30.33
C SER A 363 13.69 17.67 31.65
N PHE A 364 14.05 16.42 31.93
CA PHE A 364 13.83 15.74 33.22
C PHE A 364 14.70 14.48 33.32
N ALA A 365 14.88 13.98 34.56
CA ALA A 365 15.64 12.77 34.84
C ALA A 365 14.87 11.82 35.76
N VAL A 366 14.92 10.52 35.46
CA VAL A 366 14.27 9.43 36.22
C VAL A 366 15.32 8.41 36.61
N SER A 367 15.32 8.03 37.88
CA SER A 367 16.21 7.01 38.42
C SER A 367 15.75 5.61 38.06
N SER A 368 16.68 4.65 38.02
CA SER A 368 16.31 3.25 37.77
C SER A 368 15.39 2.72 38.88
N GLY A 369 14.28 2.07 38.49
CA GLY A 369 13.28 1.53 39.41
C GLY A 369 12.20 2.53 39.82
N GLU A 370 12.33 3.81 39.50
CA GLU A 370 11.36 4.85 39.84
C GLU A 370 10.07 4.73 39.00
N THR A 371 8.94 5.03 39.65
CA THR A 371 7.63 5.07 39.00
C THR A 371 7.19 6.52 38.80
N ILE A 372 7.05 6.95 37.54
CA ILE A 372 6.68 8.31 37.17
C ILE A 372 5.27 8.34 36.58
N GLY A 373 4.42 9.19 37.17
CA GLY A 373 3.14 9.54 36.55
C GLY A 373 3.32 10.68 35.54
N ILE A 374 2.61 10.64 34.41
CA ILE A 374 2.62 11.74 33.43
C ILE A 374 1.19 12.19 33.20
N ILE A 375 0.92 13.47 33.49
CA ILE A 375 -0.41 14.08 33.38
C ILE A 375 -0.37 15.34 32.52
N GLY A 376 -1.50 15.71 31.94
CA GLY A 376 -1.65 16.94 31.14
C GLY A 376 -2.82 16.85 30.20
N GLY A 377 -3.22 17.95 29.60
CA GLY A 377 -4.31 18.04 28.65
C GLY A 377 -4.12 17.19 27.38
N THR A 378 -5.19 16.99 26.62
CA THR A 378 -5.11 16.35 25.30
C THR A 378 -4.22 17.19 24.37
N GLY A 379 -3.29 16.55 23.68
CA GLY A 379 -2.34 17.26 22.80
C GLY A 379 -1.14 17.89 23.52
N SER A 380 -0.94 17.67 24.82
CA SER A 380 0.21 18.21 25.57
C SER A 380 1.57 17.55 25.28
N GLY A 381 1.62 16.53 24.39
CA GLY A 381 2.88 15.89 23.97
C GLY A 381 3.23 14.57 24.68
N LYS A 382 2.36 14.03 25.54
CA LYS A 382 2.61 12.80 26.33
C LYS A 382 2.97 11.58 25.47
N SER A 383 2.16 11.24 24.47
CA SER A 383 2.41 10.10 23.56
C SER A 383 3.62 10.35 22.65
N THR A 384 3.92 11.62 22.33
CA THR A 384 5.14 12.01 21.62
C THR A 384 6.38 11.69 22.45
N LEU A 385 6.34 11.95 23.74
CA LEU A 385 7.41 11.63 24.68
C LEU A 385 7.71 10.12 24.68
N VAL A 386 6.66 9.28 24.78
CA VAL A 386 6.78 7.81 24.70
C VAL A 386 7.43 7.37 23.38
N SER A 387 7.03 7.99 22.28
CA SER A 387 7.56 7.67 20.94
C SER A 387 9.05 7.97 20.81
N LEU A 388 9.56 9.03 21.46
CA LEU A 388 10.97 9.38 21.46
C LEU A 388 11.79 8.45 22.37
N ILE A 389 11.27 8.07 23.53
CA ILE A 389 11.95 7.14 24.45
C ILE A 389 12.15 5.77 23.81
N CYS A 390 11.16 5.27 23.03
CA CYS A 390 11.27 4.03 22.24
C CYS A 390 12.07 4.19 20.96
N ARG A 391 12.58 5.39 20.67
CA ARG A 391 13.22 5.72 19.39
C ARG A 391 12.37 5.30 18.19
N LEU A 392 11.05 5.59 18.23
CA LEU A 392 10.16 5.49 17.07
C LEU A 392 10.33 6.69 16.14
N TYR A 393 10.77 7.82 16.72
CA TYR A 393 11.26 9.03 16.07
C TYR A 393 12.54 9.49 16.77
N ASP A 394 13.40 10.21 16.06
CA ASP A 394 14.54 10.90 16.64
C ASP A 394 14.18 12.37 16.95
N PRO A 395 14.65 12.97 18.06
CA PRO A 395 14.40 14.37 18.38
C PRO A 395 15.10 15.30 17.37
N ARG A 396 14.49 16.47 17.13
CA ARG A 396 15.07 17.50 16.27
C ARG A 396 16.26 18.19 16.95
N GLU A 397 16.11 18.50 18.24
CA GLU A 397 17.12 19.10 19.09
C GLU A 397 17.11 18.38 20.44
N GLY A 398 18.22 18.42 21.14
CA GLY A 398 18.37 17.76 22.44
C GLY A 398 18.71 16.26 22.32
N VAL A 399 18.72 15.60 23.47
CA VAL A 399 19.14 14.21 23.60
C VAL A 399 18.18 13.45 24.51
N VAL A 400 17.86 12.21 24.15
CA VAL A 400 17.15 11.24 24.99
C VAL A 400 18.16 10.16 25.39
N MET A 401 18.37 9.98 26.68
CA MET A 401 19.31 9.00 27.22
C MET A 401 18.57 7.91 28.00
N VAL A 402 18.95 6.65 27.74
CA VAL A 402 18.48 5.46 28.46
C VAL A 402 19.71 4.72 28.99
N GLY A 403 19.70 4.34 30.30
CA GLY A 403 20.86 3.70 30.90
C GLY A 403 22.13 4.55 30.83
N GLY A 404 21.99 5.89 30.80
CA GLY A 404 23.10 6.85 30.75
C GLY A 404 23.75 7.04 29.38
N ARG A 405 23.13 6.53 28.29
CA ARG A 405 23.61 6.71 26.90
C ARG A 405 22.49 7.21 25.98
N ASP A 406 22.86 7.94 24.95
CA ASP A 406 21.93 8.40 23.90
C ASP A 406 21.25 7.20 23.23
N VAL A 407 19.93 7.25 23.04
CA VAL A 407 19.15 6.22 22.38
C VAL A 407 19.63 5.95 20.93
N ARG A 408 20.31 6.91 20.31
CA ARG A 408 20.87 6.81 18.96
C ARG A 408 22.12 5.93 18.87
N GLU A 409 22.78 5.67 20.01
CA GLU A 409 23.99 4.83 20.06
C GLU A 409 23.67 3.32 20.18
N TYR A 410 22.45 2.98 20.58
CA TYR A 410 22.02 1.60 20.76
C TYR A 410 21.67 0.89 19.48
N ASP A 411 21.86 -0.44 19.49
CA ASP A 411 21.16 -1.32 18.59
C ASP A 411 19.64 -1.21 18.83
N LEU A 412 18.86 -1.00 17.76
CA LEU A 412 17.41 -0.79 17.86
C LEU A 412 16.68 -1.98 18.48
N HIS A 413 17.15 -3.20 18.23
CA HIS A 413 16.55 -4.39 18.82
C HIS A 413 16.85 -4.45 20.33
N ALA A 414 18.08 -4.18 20.74
CA ALA A 414 18.49 -4.16 22.15
C ALA A 414 17.72 -3.07 22.93
N LEU A 415 17.65 -1.84 22.39
CA LEU A 415 16.90 -0.74 23.01
C LEU A 415 15.41 -1.09 23.15
N ARG A 416 14.77 -1.52 22.04
CA ARG A 416 13.35 -1.83 22.04
C ARG A 416 13.00 -3.11 22.78
N THR A 417 13.94 -3.99 23.06
CA THR A 417 13.76 -5.13 23.96
C THR A 417 13.77 -4.66 25.41
N SER A 418 14.66 -3.74 25.76
CA SER A 418 14.81 -3.21 27.12
C SER A 418 13.76 -2.13 27.48
N VAL A 419 13.15 -1.50 26.49
CA VAL A 419 12.05 -0.54 26.67
C VAL A 419 10.77 -1.14 26.08
N ALA A 420 9.81 -1.49 26.91
CA ALA A 420 8.50 -1.97 26.46
C ALA A 420 7.46 -0.84 26.51
N VAL A 421 6.57 -0.82 25.55
CA VAL A 421 5.48 0.16 25.47
C VAL A 421 4.13 -0.54 25.30
N VAL A 422 3.14 -0.07 26.05
CA VAL A 422 1.73 -0.33 25.81
C VAL A 422 1.11 0.94 25.29
N LEU A 423 0.75 0.93 24.01
CA LEU A 423 0.19 2.09 23.32
C LEU A 423 -1.28 2.30 23.71
N GLN A 424 -1.75 3.53 23.59
CA GLN A 424 -3.15 3.92 23.83
C GLN A 424 -4.14 3.05 23.05
N GLN A 425 -3.85 2.75 21.76
CA GLN A 425 -4.61 1.80 20.99
C GLN A 425 -4.10 0.38 21.22
N SER A 426 -4.79 -0.35 22.08
CA SER A 426 -4.47 -1.75 22.40
C SER A 426 -4.83 -2.67 21.25
N THR A 427 -3.84 -3.02 20.41
CA THR A 427 -4.02 -3.88 19.23
C THR A 427 -3.55 -5.30 19.50
N LEU A 428 -4.43 -6.27 19.23
CA LEU A 428 -4.14 -7.70 19.23
C LEU A 428 -4.21 -8.24 17.80
N PHE A 429 -3.42 -9.29 17.54
CA PHE A 429 -3.40 -9.96 16.25
C PHE A 429 -4.36 -11.17 16.25
N SER A 430 -4.81 -11.55 15.06
CA SER A 430 -5.56 -12.81 14.90
C SER A 430 -4.69 -13.99 15.30
N GLY A 431 -5.22 -14.87 16.14
CA GLY A 431 -4.48 -16.00 16.69
C GLY A 431 -4.95 -16.29 18.12
N THR A 432 -4.32 -17.24 18.82
CA THR A 432 -4.68 -17.58 20.20
C THR A 432 -4.21 -16.49 21.19
N VAL A 433 -4.77 -16.51 22.41
CA VAL A 433 -4.27 -15.65 23.51
C VAL A 433 -2.78 -15.92 23.73
N LEU A 434 -2.37 -17.19 23.77
CA LEU A 434 -0.99 -17.57 23.98
C LEU A 434 -0.05 -17.04 22.86
N GLU A 435 -0.47 -17.13 21.60
CA GLU A 435 0.29 -16.56 20.48
C GLU A 435 0.42 -15.05 20.60
N ASN A 436 -0.62 -14.34 21.00
CA ASN A 436 -0.57 -12.90 21.23
C ASN A 436 0.37 -12.52 22.37
N LEU A 437 0.40 -13.28 23.45
CA LEU A 437 1.34 -13.05 24.56
C LEU A 437 2.80 -13.28 24.12
N ARG A 438 3.06 -14.31 23.33
CA ARG A 438 4.39 -14.65 22.80
C ARG A 438 4.98 -13.61 21.84
N TRP A 439 4.20 -12.64 21.39
CA TRP A 439 4.76 -11.45 20.74
C TRP A 439 5.71 -10.66 21.64
N GLY A 440 5.50 -10.72 22.96
CA GLY A 440 6.45 -10.15 23.94
C GLY A 440 7.76 -10.90 24.00
N ARG A 441 7.70 -12.25 24.03
CA ARG A 441 8.86 -13.15 24.01
C ARG A 441 8.46 -14.48 23.38
N PRO A 442 8.97 -14.81 22.16
CA PRO A 442 8.53 -15.97 21.38
C PRO A 442 8.74 -17.34 22.07
N ASP A 443 9.77 -17.45 22.88
CA ASP A 443 10.16 -18.65 23.63
C ASP A 443 9.55 -18.73 25.04
N ALA A 444 8.64 -17.82 25.40
CA ALA A 444 7.98 -17.82 26.68
C ALA A 444 7.18 -19.12 26.90
N THR A 445 7.38 -19.74 28.06
CA THR A 445 6.63 -20.91 28.49
C THR A 445 5.19 -20.55 28.82
N PRO A 446 4.24 -21.49 28.78
CA PRO A 446 2.87 -21.21 29.20
C PRO A 446 2.78 -20.69 30.65
N GLU A 447 3.66 -21.13 31.55
CA GLU A 447 3.68 -20.68 32.94
C GLU A 447 4.11 -19.21 33.06
N GLU A 448 5.10 -18.79 32.27
CA GLU A 448 5.52 -17.37 32.21
C GLU A 448 4.42 -16.50 31.64
N CYS A 449 3.71 -16.97 30.62
CA CYS A 449 2.55 -16.29 30.06
C CYS A 449 1.43 -16.10 31.11
N ARG A 450 1.12 -17.16 31.88
CA ARG A 450 0.15 -17.09 32.99
C ARG A 450 0.60 -16.11 34.08
N HIS A 451 1.89 -16.15 34.44
CA HIS A 451 2.43 -15.22 35.43
C HIS A 451 2.29 -13.76 34.98
N ALA A 452 2.64 -13.44 33.73
CA ALA A 452 2.43 -12.11 33.16
C ALA A 452 0.95 -11.70 33.13
N CYS A 453 0.04 -12.63 32.85
CA CYS A 453 -1.41 -12.40 32.90
C CYS A 453 -1.91 -12.13 34.33
N ARG A 454 -1.38 -12.83 35.35
CA ARG A 454 -1.70 -12.52 36.75
C ARG A 454 -1.27 -11.12 37.16
N LEU A 455 -0.06 -10.69 36.78
CA LEU A 455 0.43 -9.34 37.02
C LEU A 455 -0.46 -8.27 36.36
N ALA A 456 -0.94 -8.55 35.15
CA ALA A 456 -1.83 -7.67 34.39
C ALA A 456 -3.32 -7.85 34.74
N GLN A 457 -3.67 -8.65 35.77
CA GLN A 457 -5.06 -8.97 36.14
C GLN A 457 -5.86 -9.55 34.97
N ALA A 458 -5.21 -10.34 34.11
CA ALA A 458 -5.82 -10.94 32.91
C ALA A 458 -6.11 -12.44 33.06
N ASP A 459 -5.48 -13.13 34.02
CA ASP A 459 -5.55 -14.58 34.16
C ASP A 459 -6.98 -15.09 34.41
N ASP A 460 -7.73 -14.40 35.29
CA ASP A 460 -9.09 -14.79 35.67
C ASP A 460 -10.02 -14.86 34.45
N PHE A 461 -10.14 -13.77 33.70
CA PHE A 461 -11.04 -13.74 32.55
C PHE A 461 -10.54 -14.64 31.38
N VAL A 462 -9.22 -14.86 31.25
CA VAL A 462 -8.70 -15.78 30.23
C VAL A 462 -9.10 -17.22 30.58
N ASN A 463 -9.02 -17.62 31.85
CA ASN A 463 -9.42 -18.95 32.28
C ASN A 463 -10.95 -19.18 32.20
N GLU A 464 -11.77 -18.12 32.26
CA GLU A 464 -13.21 -18.17 32.05
C GLU A 464 -13.60 -18.31 30.56
N MET A 465 -12.67 -18.07 29.62
CA MET A 465 -12.95 -18.26 28.18
C MET A 465 -13.10 -19.76 27.85
N PRO A 466 -13.89 -20.10 26.81
CA PRO A 466 -14.20 -21.50 26.48
C PRO A 466 -12.98 -22.40 26.26
N GLN A 467 -11.87 -21.85 25.78
CA GLN A 467 -10.62 -22.58 25.51
C GLN A 467 -9.44 -22.00 26.30
N GLY A 468 -9.71 -21.14 27.30
CA GLY A 468 -8.67 -20.51 28.11
C GLY A 468 -7.62 -19.78 27.25
N TYR A 469 -6.35 -20.10 27.44
CA TYR A 469 -5.22 -19.51 26.69
C TYR A 469 -5.16 -19.89 25.21
N ASP A 470 -5.88 -20.94 24.79
CA ASP A 470 -5.99 -21.36 23.39
C ASP A 470 -7.18 -20.70 22.69
N THR A 471 -7.95 -19.86 23.39
CA THR A 471 -9.07 -19.10 22.80
C THR A 471 -8.55 -18.21 21.66
N TYR A 472 -9.22 -18.28 20.51
CA TYR A 472 -8.90 -17.50 19.33
C TYR A 472 -9.36 -16.05 19.47
N ILE A 473 -8.44 -15.14 19.23
CA ILE A 473 -8.66 -13.68 19.18
C ILE A 473 -8.85 -13.28 17.72
N GLU A 474 -9.94 -12.59 17.43
CA GLU A 474 -10.21 -12.02 16.10
C GLU A 474 -9.32 -10.80 15.82
N GLN A 475 -9.27 -10.39 14.55
CA GLN A 475 -8.47 -9.25 14.10
C GLN A 475 -8.76 -7.98 14.94
N GLY A 476 -7.71 -7.40 15.50
CA GLY A 476 -7.83 -6.24 16.38
C GLY A 476 -8.43 -6.52 17.75
N GLY A 477 -8.69 -7.79 18.11
CA GLY A 477 -9.34 -8.17 19.36
C GLY A 477 -10.84 -7.83 19.37
N ALA A 478 -11.52 -7.93 18.23
CA ALA A 478 -12.94 -7.53 18.09
C ALA A 478 -13.90 -8.31 19.02
N ASN A 479 -13.53 -9.53 19.38
CA ASN A 479 -14.28 -10.39 20.30
C ASN A 479 -13.94 -10.17 21.79
N LEU A 480 -13.16 -9.12 22.13
CA LEU A 480 -12.78 -8.80 23.50
C LEU A 480 -13.28 -7.41 23.92
N SER A 481 -13.55 -7.21 25.22
CA SER A 481 -13.81 -5.88 25.76
C SER A 481 -12.56 -4.98 25.72
N GLY A 482 -12.73 -3.66 25.82
CA GLY A 482 -11.63 -2.71 25.85
C GLY A 482 -10.63 -3.02 26.97
N GLY A 483 -11.11 -3.24 28.19
CA GLY A 483 -10.28 -3.55 29.34
C GLY A 483 -9.57 -4.91 29.23
N GLN A 484 -10.21 -5.92 28.63
CA GLN A 484 -9.58 -7.22 28.35
C GLN A 484 -8.40 -7.06 27.37
N ARG A 485 -8.60 -6.30 26.27
CA ARG A 485 -7.53 -6.00 25.31
C ARG A 485 -6.35 -5.26 25.97
N GLN A 486 -6.64 -4.25 26.79
CA GLN A 486 -5.60 -3.50 27.49
C GLN A 486 -4.77 -4.40 28.40
N ARG A 487 -5.42 -5.22 29.23
CA ARG A 487 -4.74 -6.14 30.16
C ARG A 487 -3.88 -7.17 29.43
N LEU A 488 -4.32 -7.73 28.31
CA LEU A 488 -3.50 -8.62 27.49
C LEU A 488 -2.29 -7.91 26.86
N CYS A 489 -2.44 -6.65 26.43
CA CYS A 489 -1.32 -5.84 25.94
C CYS A 489 -0.30 -5.53 27.05
N ILE A 490 -0.75 -5.29 28.27
CA ILE A 490 0.12 -5.14 29.44
C ILE A 490 0.87 -6.44 29.71
N ALA A 491 0.18 -7.59 29.77
CA ALA A 491 0.80 -8.91 29.95
C ALA A 491 1.87 -9.21 28.88
N ARG A 492 1.57 -8.89 27.61
CA ARG A 492 2.51 -9.01 26.50
C ARG A 492 3.76 -8.14 26.70
N ALA A 493 3.63 -6.91 27.19
CA ALA A 493 4.73 -6.02 27.46
C ALA A 493 5.60 -6.52 28.62
N LEU A 494 4.97 -7.06 29.68
CA LEU A 494 5.67 -7.61 30.84
C LEU A 494 6.50 -8.85 30.50
N LEU A 495 6.06 -9.69 29.55
CA LEU A 495 6.81 -10.86 29.08
C LEU A 495 8.17 -10.52 28.50
N LYS A 496 8.39 -9.30 28.00
CA LYS A 496 9.70 -8.84 27.56
C LYS A 496 10.71 -8.67 28.70
N GLN A 497 10.25 -8.62 29.95
CA GLN A 497 11.06 -8.30 31.12
C GLN A 497 11.89 -7.00 30.93
N PRO A 498 11.25 -5.89 30.56
CA PRO A 498 11.95 -4.68 30.17
C PRO A 498 12.62 -3.98 31.38
N ARG A 499 13.65 -3.16 31.11
CA ARG A 499 14.21 -2.23 32.10
C ARG A 499 13.29 -1.03 32.34
N ILE A 500 12.59 -0.60 31.29
CA ILE A 500 11.64 0.51 31.30
C ILE A 500 10.31 0.07 30.72
N LEU A 501 9.22 0.28 31.44
CA LEU A 501 7.85 0.02 30.99
C LEU A 501 7.11 1.35 30.80
N LEU A 502 6.64 1.60 29.61
CA LEU A 502 5.87 2.78 29.22
C LEU A 502 4.40 2.38 29.03
N LEU A 503 3.50 3.01 29.76
CA LEU A 503 2.06 2.76 29.74
C LEU A 503 1.36 4.04 29.25
N ASP A 504 0.94 4.08 27.99
CA ASP A 504 0.24 5.24 27.40
C ASP A 504 -1.27 5.03 27.48
N ASP A 505 -1.90 5.59 28.51
CA ASP A 505 -3.36 5.52 28.78
C ASP A 505 -3.92 4.08 28.75
N SER A 506 -3.10 3.12 29.18
CA SER A 506 -3.29 1.69 28.94
C SER A 506 -4.20 0.99 29.96
N THR A 507 -4.70 1.72 30.95
CA THR A 507 -5.68 1.23 31.94
C THR A 507 -7.00 2.02 31.92
N SER A 508 -7.16 2.96 30.97
CA SER A 508 -8.35 3.84 30.90
C SER A 508 -9.68 3.10 30.68
N ALA A 509 -9.65 1.92 30.05
CA ALA A 509 -10.83 1.07 29.86
C ALA A 509 -11.00 0.01 30.97
N CYS A 510 -10.12 0.01 31.99
CA CYS A 510 -10.27 -0.83 33.17
C CYS A 510 -11.09 -0.10 34.23
N ASP A 511 -11.78 -0.85 35.08
CA ASP A 511 -12.40 -0.32 36.28
C ASP A 511 -11.35 0.09 37.32
N THR A 512 -11.68 1.03 38.19
CA THR A 512 -10.77 1.61 39.17
C THR A 512 -10.16 0.55 40.12
N ALA A 513 -10.92 -0.49 40.49
CA ALA A 513 -10.43 -1.57 41.33
C ALA A 513 -9.39 -2.45 40.65
N THR A 514 -9.57 -2.73 39.36
CA THR A 514 -8.62 -3.50 38.54
C THR A 514 -7.34 -2.66 38.30
N ASP A 515 -7.46 -1.37 37.96
CA ASP A 515 -6.30 -0.49 37.84
C ASP A 515 -5.48 -0.44 39.14
N ALA A 516 -6.12 -0.26 40.30
CA ALA A 516 -5.44 -0.26 41.60
C ALA A 516 -4.67 -1.58 41.84
N ARG A 517 -5.26 -2.75 41.51
CA ARG A 517 -4.61 -4.06 41.64
C ARG A 517 -3.41 -4.21 40.70
N ILE A 518 -3.49 -3.72 39.47
CA ILE A 518 -2.37 -3.70 38.53
C ILE A 518 -1.23 -2.84 39.09
N GLN A 519 -1.53 -1.62 39.60
CA GLN A 519 -0.57 -0.73 40.20
C GLN A 519 0.08 -1.32 41.44
N GLN A 520 -0.69 -2.02 42.27
CA GLN A 520 -0.17 -2.73 43.44
C GLN A 520 0.79 -3.86 43.00
N ALA A 521 0.40 -4.70 42.05
CA ALA A 521 1.25 -5.76 41.51
C ALA A 521 2.59 -5.20 40.96
N PHE A 522 2.56 -4.06 40.29
CA PHE A 522 3.75 -3.42 39.77
C PHE A 522 4.70 -2.93 40.90
N ARG A 523 4.18 -2.41 41.99
CA ARG A 523 5.00 -1.97 43.13
C ARG A 523 5.63 -3.13 43.85
N GLU A 524 4.84 -4.18 44.14
CA GLU A 524 5.28 -5.30 44.95
C GLU A 524 6.18 -6.30 44.23
N GLN A 525 5.86 -6.58 42.94
CA GLN A 525 6.51 -7.64 42.20
C GLN A 525 7.55 -7.17 41.16
N LEU A 526 7.55 -5.89 40.84
CA LEU A 526 8.46 -5.30 39.84
C LEU A 526 9.19 -4.05 40.35
N PRO A 527 9.84 -4.09 41.54
CA PRO A 527 10.43 -2.90 42.14
C PRO A 527 11.65 -2.36 41.39
N GLY A 528 12.38 -3.23 40.67
CA GLY A 528 13.58 -2.82 39.91
C GLY A 528 13.31 -2.30 38.49
N MET A 529 12.05 -2.30 38.06
CA MET A 529 11.63 -1.84 36.72
C MET A 529 11.23 -0.37 36.80
N THR A 530 11.80 0.47 35.95
CA THR A 530 11.36 1.86 35.78
C THR A 530 10.04 1.92 35.06
N LYS A 531 9.06 2.68 35.56
CA LYS A 531 7.72 2.74 34.98
C LYS A 531 7.33 4.19 34.70
N LEU A 532 6.85 4.46 33.48
CA LEU A 532 6.23 5.73 33.13
C LEU A 532 4.75 5.46 32.78
N ILE A 533 3.87 6.06 33.57
CA ILE A 533 2.42 5.84 33.50
C ILE A 533 1.77 7.14 33.05
N ILE A 534 1.36 7.17 31.78
CA ILE A 534 0.54 8.25 31.26
C ILE A 534 -0.91 7.95 31.60
N ALA A 535 -1.55 8.84 32.32
CA ALA A 535 -2.97 8.73 32.64
C ALA A 535 -3.69 10.07 32.50
N GLN A 536 -4.99 9.99 32.26
CA GLN A 536 -5.87 11.17 32.25
C GLN A 536 -6.44 11.45 33.65
N ARG A 537 -6.46 10.43 34.53
CA ARG A 537 -6.97 10.54 35.90
C ARG A 537 -5.82 10.68 36.90
N ILE A 538 -5.93 11.63 37.81
CA ILE A 538 -4.96 11.79 38.88
C ILE A 538 -4.96 10.58 39.81
N SER A 539 -6.10 9.93 40.04
CA SER A 539 -6.21 8.71 40.85
C SER A 539 -5.26 7.60 40.43
N SER A 540 -4.96 7.47 39.12
CA SER A 540 -4.05 6.46 38.57
C SER A 540 -2.57 6.80 38.78
N VAL A 541 -2.20 8.06 39.01
CA VAL A 541 -0.80 8.54 39.14
C VAL A 541 -0.43 9.10 40.48
N ARG A 542 -1.38 9.39 41.38
CA ARG A 542 -1.13 9.99 42.69
C ARG A 542 -0.17 9.20 43.59
N HIS A 543 -0.05 7.91 43.32
CA HIS A 543 0.80 6.99 44.10
C HIS A 543 2.18 6.76 43.44
N CYS A 544 2.49 7.46 42.36
CA CYS A 544 3.81 7.45 41.74
C CYS A 544 4.81 8.21 42.61
N ASP A 545 6.08 7.85 42.47
CA ASP A 545 7.18 8.51 43.22
C ASP A 545 7.24 10.01 42.89
N ARG A 546 7.12 10.34 41.60
CA ARG A 546 6.99 11.72 41.11
C ARG A 546 6.00 11.77 39.94
N ILE A 547 5.48 12.96 39.69
CA ILE A 547 4.54 13.23 38.61
C ILE A 547 5.08 14.33 37.70
N LEU A 548 5.11 14.05 36.40
CA LEU A 548 5.47 15.01 35.37
C LEU A 548 4.19 15.66 34.83
N VAL A 549 4.09 16.96 34.94
CA VAL A 549 2.96 17.75 34.44
C VAL A 549 3.36 18.39 33.12
N MET A 550 2.61 18.09 32.06
CA MET A 550 2.86 18.60 30.70
C MET A 550 1.74 19.51 30.24
N ASP A 551 2.10 20.64 29.65
CA ASP A 551 1.18 21.55 28.99
C ASP A 551 1.78 22.08 27.68
N ASN A 552 1.01 21.98 26.56
CA ASN A 552 1.40 22.52 25.26
C ASN A 552 2.84 22.16 24.82
N GLY A 553 3.28 20.93 25.11
CA GLY A 553 4.60 20.41 24.72
C GLY A 553 5.75 20.80 25.66
N VAL A 554 5.47 21.41 26.79
CA VAL A 554 6.44 21.85 27.79
C VAL A 554 6.19 21.14 29.11
N VAL A 555 7.24 20.90 29.89
CA VAL A 555 7.15 20.41 31.28
C VAL A 555 6.90 21.61 32.21
N THR A 556 5.76 21.64 32.88
CA THR A 556 5.37 22.72 33.81
C THR A 556 5.64 22.37 35.26
N GLY A 557 5.80 21.08 35.59
CA GLY A 557 6.12 20.61 36.94
C GLY A 557 6.63 19.18 36.95
N PHE A 558 7.54 18.85 37.86
CA PHE A 558 8.04 17.50 38.05
C PHE A 558 8.43 17.29 39.52
N ASP A 559 7.48 16.81 40.33
CA ASP A 559 7.66 16.62 41.78
C ASP A 559 6.65 15.57 42.32
N THR A 560 6.60 15.38 43.64
CA THR A 560 5.61 14.51 44.30
C THR A 560 4.20 15.11 44.21
N HIS A 561 3.17 14.27 44.40
CA HIS A 561 1.76 14.68 44.40
C HIS A 561 1.50 15.86 45.34
N GLU A 562 2.00 15.77 46.59
CA GLU A 562 1.77 16.78 47.64
C GLU A 562 2.40 18.12 47.28
N ARG A 563 3.62 18.12 46.72
CA ARG A 563 4.30 19.35 46.31
C ARG A 563 3.66 20.00 45.08
N LEU A 564 3.23 19.21 44.12
CA LEU A 564 2.53 19.72 42.93
C LEU A 564 1.19 20.36 43.30
N LEU A 565 0.47 19.82 44.26
CA LEU A 565 -0.75 20.43 44.79
C LEU A 565 -0.51 21.81 45.44
N GLN A 566 0.72 22.09 45.88
CA GLN A 566 1.07 23.38 46.47
C GLN A 566 1.67 24.36 45.47
N SER A 567 2.38 23.88 44.45
CA SER A 567 3.25 24.69 43.60
C SER A 567 2.81 24.81 42.15
N ASN A 568 1.97 23.90 41.64
CA ASN A 568 1.60 23.87 40.21
C ASN A 568 0.11 24.15 39.98
N ALA A 569 -0.19 25.33 39.43
CA ALA A 569 -1.56 25.77 39.20
C ALA A 569 -2.37 24.85 38.25
N LEU A 570 -1.74 24.34 37.20
CA LEU A 570 -2.40 23.41 36.25
C LEU A 570 -2.76 22.08 36.94
N TYR A 571 -1.86 21.58 37.79
CA TYR A 571 -2.11 20.33 38.52
C TYR A 571 -3.25 20.51 39.54
N GLN A 572 -3.29 21.67 40.22
CA GLN A 572 -4.39 22.02 41.12
C GLN A 572 -5.73 22.11 40.41
N GLU A 573 -5.75 22.72 39.22
CA GLU A 573 -6.96 22.83 38.39
C GLU A 573 -7.49 21.46 37.95
N ILE A 574 -6.59 20.60 37.45
CA ILE A 574 -6.97 19.22 37.05
C ILE A 574 -7.48 18.43 38.26
N PHE A 575 -6.83 18.58 39.42
CA PHE A 575 -7.24 17.91 40.65
C PHE A 575 -8.62 18.36 41.13
N ALA A 576 -8.87 19.67 41.14
CA ALA A 576 -10.15 20.24 41.54
C ALA A 576 -11.31 19.81 40.63
N LEU A 577 -11.09 19.81 39.31
CA LEU A 577 -12.09 19.38 38.34
C LEU A 577 -12.46 17.89 38.51
N GLN A 578 -11.48 17.02 38.77
CA GLN A 578 -11.75 15.58 38.92
C GLN A 578 -12.40 15.23 40.26
N HIS A 579 -12.15 15.99 41.32
CA HIS A 579 -12.82 15.82 42.62
C HIS A 579 -14.22 16.45 42.66
N ALA A 580 -14.49 17.48 41.88
CA ALA A 580 -15.85 18.01 41.75
C ALA A 580 -16.79 17.02 41.13
N ASP A 581 -16.35 16.27 40.10
CA ASP A 581 -17.11 15.20 39.46
C ASP A 581 -17.37 13.98 40.40
N GLU A 582 -16.44 13.64 41.30
CA GLU A 582 -16.63 12.56 42.29
C GLU A 582 -17.63 12.94 43.40
N GLY A 583 -17.69 14.22 43.80
CA GLY A 583 -18.62 14.73 44.79
C GLY A 583 -20.10 14.71 44.35
N ASP A 584 -20.37 14.95 43.08
CA ASP A 584 -21.73 14.98 42.54
C ASP A 584 -22.37 13.57 42.45
N PHE A 585 -21.56 12.52 42.35
CA PHE A 585 -22.05 11.13 42.35
C PHE A 585 -22.37 10.59 43.73
N ASP A 586 -21.65 11.02 44.77
CA ASP A 586 -21.91 10.61 46.15
C ASP A 586 -23.11 11.35 46.78
N GLU A 587 -23.39 12.58 46.40
CA GLU A 587 -24.61 13.30 46.78
C GLU A 587 -25.85 12.70 46.10
N ALA A 588 -25.76 12.26 44.83
CA ALA A 588 -26.85 11.61 44.15
C ALA A 588 -27.14 10.18 44.69
N ALA A 589 -26.15 9.50 45.21
CA ALA A 589 -26.31 8.18 45.84
C ALA A 589 -26.89 8.31 47.29
N SER A 590 -26.53 9.35 48.04
CA SER A 590 -27.06 9.56 49.39
C SER A 590 -28.50 10.06 49.40
N GLN A 591 -28.97 10.76 48.35
CA GLN A 591 -30.39 11.16 48.22
C GLN A 591 -31.32 10.04 47.77
N LYS A 592 -30.82 8.93 47.19
CA LYS A 592 -31.62 7.76 46.83
C LYS A 592 -31.77 6.70 47.94
N GLY A 593 -30.98 6.83 49.00
CA GLY A 593 -31.02 5.93 50.18
C GLY A 593 -32.00 6.32 51.28
N GLY A 594 -32.76 7.41 51.13
CA GLY A 594 -33.61 7.98 52.18
C GLY A 594 -35.12 7.93 51.98
N VAL A 595 -35.65 7.01 51.17
CA VAL A 595 -37.10 6.73 51.15
C VAL A 595 -37.31 5.23 51.14
N SER A 596 -37.58 4.71 52.32
CA SER A 596 -38.10 3.36 52.64
C SER A 596 -39.51 3.20 52.18
#